data_caccbc59bf44be3a1f5b0e4c792704bb
#
_entry.id   caccbc59bf44be3a1f5b0e4c792704bb
#
_cell.length_a   1.000
_cell.length_b   1.000
_cell.length_c   1.000
_cell.angle_alpha   90.00
_cell.angle_beta   90.00
_cell.angle_gamma   90.00
#
_symmetry.space_group_name_H-M   'P 1'
#
loop_
_entity.id
_entity.type
_entity.pdbx_description
1 polymer ?
#
loop_
_entity_poly.entity_id
_entity_poly.type
_entity_poly.pdbx_seq_one_letter_code
_entity_poly.pdbx_strand_id
1 'polypeptide(L)'
;MWGAIIGGGLSIASGIIGSNAAKKREKKAAMERMMLQGKLNNLEANRQDIVNPFQDMSGMISNPFANLSVATKAAEIKIEEADIALASTLDTLRATGASAGGATALAQAALRSKKDVAASIEMQEKQNEDKRAAGEKQKQDALMREGQRVQQGEAWEFGQREQREMQQLDRTASLLGASKQAEAQAQMDGTQAMTGMFGSLAGIAGSAFGSTSS
;
A
#
# COMPACT_ATOMS: atom_id res chain seq x y z
N MET A 1 -70.70 25.62 -39.24
CA MET A 1 -69.31 25.42 -39.65
C MET A 1 -68.27 26.03 -38.71
N TRP A 2 -68.47 26.05 -37.40
CA TRP A 2 -67.49 26.61 -36.42
C TRP A 2 -66.88 25.58 -35.50
N GLY A 3 -67.33 24.33 -35.57
CA GLY A 3 -66.82 23.28 -34.66
C GLY A 3 -65.51 22.59 -35.08
N ALA A 4 -65.13 22.64 -36.33
CA ALA A 4 -63.98 21.94 -36.87
C ALA A 4 -62.63 22.65 -36.64
N ILE A 5 -62.62 23.95 -36.43
CA ILE A 5 -61.42 24.77 -36.25
C ILE A 5 -60.86 24.65 -34.80
N ILE A 6 -61.74 24.40 -33.82
CA ILE A 6 -61.37 24.32 -32.43
C ILE A 6 -60.66 22.99 -32.15
N GLY A 7 -60.97 21.87 -32.81
CA GLY A 7 -60.32 20.58 -32.63
C GLY A 7 -58.90 20.54 -33.19
N GLY A 8 -58.63 21.21 -34.31
CA GLY A 8 -57.30 21.26 -34.90
C GLY A 8 -56.29 22.10 -34.09
N GLY A 9 -56.80 23.19 -33.50
CA GLY A 9 -55.95 24.07 -32.68
C GLY A 9 -55.47 23.42 -31.36
N LEU A 10 -56.29 22.60 -30.74
CA LEU A 10 -55.95 21.86 -29.50
C LEU A 10 -54.93 20.77 -29.74
N SER A 11 -54.97 20.07 -30.87
CA SER A 11 -53.97 19.01 -31.16
C SER A 11 -52.61 19.57 -31.51
N ILE A 12 -52.53 20.73 -32.18
CA ILE A 12 -51.24 21.40 -32.42
C ILE A 12 -50.67 21.99 -31.13
N ALA A 13 -51.50 22.56 -30.26
CA ALA A 13 -51.06 23.07 -28.97
C ALA A 13 -50.56 21.97 -28.03
N SER A 14 -51.19 20.78 -28.01
CA SER A 14 -50.76 19.65 -27.21
C SER A 14 -49.44 19.05 -27.70
N GLY A 15 -49.17 19.02 -29.00
CA GLY A 15 -47.92 18.60 -29.60
C GLY A 15 -46.75 19.56 -29.24
N ILE A 16 -46.98 20.86 -29.28
CA ILE A 16 -45.99 21.89 -28.94
C ILE A 16 -45.73 21.90 -27.42
N ILE A 17 -46.75 21.73 -26.60
CA ILE A 17 -46.62 21.65 -25.14
C ILE A 17 -45.86 20.38 -24.75
N GLY A 18 -46.11 19.24 -25.40
CA GLY A 18 -45.38 17.98 -25.18
C GLY A 18 -43.90 18.09 -25.54
N SER A 19 -43.56 18.71 -26.65
CA SER A 19 -42.18 18.91 -27.09
C SER A 19 -41.37 19.82 -26.13
N ASN A 20 -41.99 20.87 -25.62
CA ASN A 20 -41.37 21.77 -24.67
C ASN A 20 -41.20 21.13 -23.30
N ALA A 21 -42.12 20.28 -22.86
CA ALA A 21 -42.00 19.51 -21.64
C ALA A 21 -40.89 18.44 -21.74
N ALA A 22 -40.77 17.78 -22.89
CA ALA A 22 -39.69 16.82 -23.17
C ALA A 22 -38.31 17.50 -23.13
N LYS A 23 -38.15 18.63 -23.85
CA LYS A 23 -36.91 19.45 -23.83
C LYS A 23 -36.52 19.93 -22.41
N LYS A 24 -37.54 20.28 -21.62
CA LYS A 24 -37.31 20.73 -20.22
C LYS A 24 -36.85 19.58 -19.32
N ARG A 25 -37.39 18.38 -19.52
CA ARG A 25 -36.96 17.14 -18.83
C ARG A 25 -35.56 16.74 -19.23
N GLU A 26 -35.23 16.79 -20.51
CA GLU A 26 -33.91 16.50 -21.05
C GLU A 26 -32.84 17.45 -20.49
N LYS A 27 -33.09 18.76 -20.49
CA LYS A 27 -32.19 19.75 -19.87
C LYS A 27 -32.00 19.51 -18.37
N LYS A 28 -33.05 19.13 -17.65
CA LYS A 28 -32.99 18.83 -16.24
C LYS A 28 -32.16 17.58 -15.98
N ALA A 29 -32.35 16.51 -16.77
CA ALA A 29 -31.55 15.27 -16.67
C ALA A 29 -30.08 15.50 -17.04
N ALA A 30 -29.78 16.32 -18.06
CA ALA A 30 -28.43 16.70 -18.43
C ALA A 30 -27.73 17.49 -17.31
N MET A 31 -28.43 18.42 -16.67
CA MET A 31 -27.88 19.20 -15.55
C MET A 31 -27.63 18.34 -14.32
N GLU A 32 -28.54 17.41 -14.02
CA GLU A 32 -28.39 16.46 -12.92
C GLU A 32 -27.21 15.51 -13.15
N ARG A 33 -26.99 15.04 -14.38
CA ARG A 33 -25.78 14.25 -14.76
C ARG A 33 -24.50 15.04 -14.59
N MET A 34 -24.45 16.30 -15.04
CA MET A 34 -23.29 17.17 -14.83
C MET A 34 -22.98 17.37 -13.34
N MET A 35 -23.99 17.58 -12.51
CA MET A 35 -23.82 17.71 -11.07
C MET A 35 -23.30 16.41 -10.42
N LEU A 36 -23.84 15.25 -10.81
CA LEU A 36 -23.40 13.95 -10.32
C LEU A 36 -21.97 13.64 -10.76
N GLN A 37 -21.63 13.96 -12.01
CA GLN A 37 -20.27 13.79 -12.52
C GLN A 37 -19.27 14.73 -11.82
N GLY A 38 -19.67 15.97 -11.56
CA GLY A 38 -18.86 16.90 -10.76
C GLY A 38 -18.64 16.43 -9.32
N LYS A 39 -19.67 15.86 -8.67
CA LYS A 39 -19.54 15.25 -7.35
C LYS A 39 -18.62 14.02 -7.37
N LEU A 40 -18.74 13.16 -8.39
CA LEU A 40 -17.87 11.99 -8.56
C LEU A 40 -16.40 12.41 -8.74
N ASN A 41 -16.12 13.34 -9.63
CA ASN A 41 -14.78 13.85 -9.86
C ASN A 41 -14.17 14.47 -8.58
N ASN A 42 -15.00 15.17 -7.80
CA ASN A 42 -14.56 15.78 -6.54
C ASN A 42 -14.26 14.72 -5.46
N LEU A 43 -15.06 13.66 -5.38
CA LEU A 43 -14.83 12.53 -4.48
C LEU A 43 -13.59 11.74 -4.90
N GLU A 44 -13.29 11.62 -6.18
CA GLU A 44 -12.09 10.96 -6.68
C GLU A 44 -10.84 11.80 -6.43
N ALA A 45 -10.91 13.11 -6.64
CA ALA A 45 -9.80 14.03 -6.38
C ALA A 45 -9.43 14.11 -4.88
N ASN A 46 -10.41 13.92 -3.98
CA ASN A 46 -10.21 13.95 -2.54
C ASN A 46 -10.06 12.55 -1.91
N ARG A 47 -9.86 11.54 -2.73
CA ARG A 47 -9.70 10.16 -2.25
C ARG A 47 -8.32 9.98 -1.66
N GLN A 48 -8.24 9.28 -0.51
CA GLN A 48 -6.95 8.95 0.11
C GLN A 48 -6.09 8.09 -0.82
N ASP A 49 -4.79 8.37 -0.83
CA ASP A 49 -3.83 7.56 -1.55
C ASP A 49 -3.75 6.15 -0.96
N ILE A 50 -3.62 5.16 -1.85
CA ILE A 50 -3.32 3.80 -1.45
C ILE A 50 -1.81 3.73 -1.29
N VAL A 51 -1.37 3.51 -0.06
CA VAL A 51 0.04 3.37 0.28
C VAL A 51 0.28 1.97 0.87
N ASN A 52 1.49 1.47 0.70
CA ASN A 52 1.90 0.23 1.33
C ASN A 52 1.79 0.38 2.86
N PRO A 53 0.97 -0.44 3.56
CA PRO A 53 0.83 -0.36 5.01
C PRO A 53 2.07 -0.85 5.76
N PHE A 54 2.97 -1.56 5.08
CA PHE A 54 4.20 -2.10 5.65
C PHE A 54 5.38 -1.19 5.32
N GLN A 55 5.79 -0.38 6.29
CA GLN A 55 7.02 0.40 6.17
C GLN A 55 8.24 -0.52 6.23
N ASP A 56 9.27 -0.21 5.45
CA ASP A 56 10.54 -0.91 5.49
C ASP A 56 11.26 -0.64 6.82
N MET A 57 11.44 -1.69 7.62
CA MET A 57 12.17 -1.66 8.89
C MET A 57 13.57 -2.28 8.79
N SER A 58 14.07 -2.54 7.59
CA SER A 58 15.38 -3.17 7.37
C SER A 58 16.51 -2.43 8.07
N GLY A 59 16.46 -1.10 8.14
CA GLY A 59 17.44 -0.26 8.84
C GLY A 59 17.45 -0.42 10.36
N MET A 60 16.42 -0.99 10.97
CA MET A 60 16.35 -1.27 12.40
C MET A 60 16.91 -2.66 12.78
N ILE A 61 17.09 -3.53 11.78
CA ILE A 61 17.56 -4.89 11.97
C ILE A 61 19.07 -4.87 12.08
N SER A 62 19.59 -5.12 13.28
CA SER A 62 21.02 -5.14 13.56
C SER A 62 21.42 -6.45 14.24
N ASN A 63 22.71 -6.79 14.16
CA ASN A 63 23.26 -7.91 14.90
C ASN A 63 23.53 -7.46 16.36
N PRO A 64 22.81 -8.00 17.37
CA PRO A 64 22.99 -7.60 18.76
C PRO A 64 24.37 -8.01 19.33
N PHE A 65 25.06 -8.94 18.66
CA PHE A 65 26.34 -9.44 19.07
C PHE A 65 27.52 -8.82 18.30
N ALA A 66 27.31 -7.82 17.47
CA ALA A 66 28.35 -7.22 16.65
C ALA A 66 29.51 -6.65 17.48
N ASN A 67 29.22 -6.09 18.65
CA ASN A 67 30.16 -5.36 19.48
C ASN A 67 30.66 -6.18 20.72
N LEU A 68 30.60 -7.50 20.66
CA LEU A 68 31.14 -8.32 21.74
C LEU A 68 32.67 -8.14 21.78
N SER A 69 33.20 -7.85 22.97
CA SER A 69 34.63 -7.77 23.24
C SER A 69 35.05 -8.85 24.24
N VAL A 70 36.34 -9.19 24.23
CA VAL A 70 36.92 -10.08 25.21
C VAL A 70 37.20 -9.28 26.51
N ALA A 71 36.99 -9.90 27.65
CA ALA A 71 37.25 -9.29 28.94
C ALA A 71 38.78 -9.33 29.27
N THR A 72 39.56 -8.53 28.51
CA THR A 72 41.03 -8.50 28.64
C THR A 72 41.49 -7.98 30.01
N LYS A 73 40.76 -7.01 30.59
CA LYS A 73 41.09 -6.46 31.92
C LYS A 73 41.13 -7.51 33.03
N ALA A 74 40.17 -8.46 33.01
CA ALA A 74 40.19 -9.56 34.00
C ALA A 74 41.37 -10.50 33.82
N ALA A 75 41.84 -10.69 32.59
CA ALA A 75 42.98 -11.46 32.25
C ALA A 75 44.29 -10.74 32.66
N GLU A 76 44.39 -9.46 32.43
CA GLU A 76 45.53 -8.60 32.86
C GLU A 76 45.69 -8.62 34.38
N ILE A 77 44.60 -8.44 35.14
CA ILE A 77 44.63 -8.52 36.62
C ILE A 77 45.12 -9.89 37.10
N LYS A 78 44.66 -11.00 36.51
CA LYS A 78 45.12 -12.33 36.88
C LYS A 78 46.59 -12.56 36.57
N ILE A 79 47.11 -12.00 35.49
CA ILE A 79 48.52 -12.07 35.14
C ILE A 79 49.34 -11.26 36.16
N GLU A 80 48.89 -10.05 36.49
CA GLU A 80 49.53 -9.17 37.46
C GLU A 80 49.54 -9.80 38.86
N GLU A 81 48.43 -10.36 39.33
CA GLU A 81 48.34 -11.09 40.59
C GLU A 81 49.30 -12.28 40.63
N ALA A 82 49.39 -13.03 39.51
CA ALA A 82 50.34 -14.17 39.42
C ALA A 82 51.81 -13.70 39.47
N ASP A 83 52.11 -12.57 38.82
CA ASP A 83 53.47 -12.01 38.82
C ASP A 83 53.85 -11.45 40.22
N ILE A 84 52.91 -10.79 40.91
CA ILE A 84 53.12 -10.33 42.31
C ILE A 84 53.30 -11.50 43.23
N ALA A 85 52.50 -12.56 43.16
CA ALA A 85 52.60 -13.75 43.95
C ALA A 85 53.93 -14.47 43.69
N LEU A 86 54.42 -14.52 42.46
CA LEU A 86 55.66 -15.06 42.02
C LEU A 86 56.82 -14.27 42.63
N ALA A 87 56.81 -12.93 42.57
CA ALA A 87 57.87 -12.07 43.14
C ALA A 87 57.99 -12.25 44.67
N SER A 88 56.82 -12.18 45.35
CA SER A 88 56.74 -12.34 46.80
C SER A 88 57.33 -13.75 47.28
N THR A 89 56.97 -14.78 46.51
CA THR A 89 57.45 -16.15 46.84
C THR A 89 58.94 -16.32 46.55
N LEU A 90 59.43 -15.69 45.46
CA LEU A 90 60.86 -15.66 45.15
C LEU A 90 61.67 -14.94 46.24
N ASP A 91 61.19 -13.84 46.78
CA ASP A 91 61.83 -13.11 47.86
C ASP A 91 61.87 -13.95 49.16
N THR A 92 60.78 -14.65 49.44
CA THR A 92 60.71 -15.58 50.59
C THR A 92 61.72 -16.74 50.44
N LEU A 93 61.81 -17.31 49.23
CA LEU A 93 62.74 -18.38 48.91
C LEU A 93 64.22 -17.90 49.05
N ARG A 94 64.53 -16.68 48.65
CA ARG A 94 65.87 -16.09 48.83
C ARG A 94 66.18 -15.84 50.29
N ALA A 95 65.22 -15.36 51.10
CA ALA A 95 65.41 -15.09 52.52
C ALA A 95 65.57 -16.34 53.30
N THR A 96 64.99 -17.47 52.92
CA THR A 96 65.04 -18.75 53.60
C THR A 96 66.19 -19.65 53.13
N GLY A 97 67.00 -19.26 52.14
CA GLY A 97 68.09 -20.04 51.59
C GLY A 97 67.64 -21.34 50.87
N ALA A 98 66.42 -21.38 50.39
CA ALA A 98 65.83 -22.54 49.71
C ALA A 98 66.57 -22.87 48.41
N SER A 99 66.65 -24.17 48.09
CA SER A 99 67.38 -24.67 46.91
C SER A 99 66.80 -24.23 45.58
N ALA A 100 67.63 -24.23 44.52
CA ALA A 100 67.24 -23.87 43.12
C ALA A 100 66.01 -24.64 42.59
N GLY A 101 65.68 -25.81 43.15
CA GLY A 101 64.49 -26.59 42.80
C GLY A 101 63.13 -25.89 43.06
N GLY A 102 63.06 -25.11 44.16
CA GLY A 102 61.86 -24.34 44.51
C GLY A 102 61.56 -23.22 43.51
N ALA A 103 62.59 -22.51 43.06
CA ALA A 103 62.49 -21.48 42.08
C ALA A 103 61.98 -21.98 40.68
N THR A 104 62.47 -23.16 40.27
CA THR A 104 62.09 -23.84 39.04
C THR A 104 60.58 -24.26 39.07
N ALA A 105 60.17 -24.86 40.20
CA ALA A 105 58.76 -25.25 40.36
C ALA A 105 57.79 -24.03 40.30
N LEU A 106 58.22 -22.94 40.92
CA LEU A 106 57.46 -21.70 40.94
C LEU A 106 57.34 -21.03 39.53
N ALA A 107 58.47 -21.04 38.81
CA ALA A 107 58.48 -20.58 37.42
C ALA A 107 57.55 -21.41 36.52
N GLN A 108 57.49 -22.72 36.68
CA GLN A 108 56.60 -23.62 35.98
C GLN A 108 55.12 -23.34 36.35
N ALA A 109 54.81 -23.07 37.61
CA ALA A 109 53.47 -22.73 38.05
C ALA A 109 52.96 -21.40 37.41
N ALA A 110 53.83 -20.38 37.38
CA ALA A 110 53.55 -19.13 36.74
C ALA A 110 53.28 -19.26 35.19
N LEU A 111 54.11 -20.07 34.52
CA LEU A 111 53.94 -20.40 33.15
C LEU A 111 52.62 -21.13 32.87
N ARG A 112 52.18 -22.04 33.73
CA ARG A 112 50.91 -22.72 33.65
C ARG A 112 49.75 -21.70 33.83
N SER A 113 49.80 -20.85 34.84
CA SER A 113 48.82 -19.83 35.09
C SER A 113 48.64 -18.88 33.88
N LYS A 114 49.75 -18.43 33.29
CA LYS A 114 49.70 -17.58 32.06
C LYS A 114 49.11 -18.34 30.86
N LYS A 115 49.42 -19.63 30.71
CA LYS A 115 48.78 -20.46 29.65
C LYS A 115 47.28 -20.64 29.88
N ASP A 116 46.86 -20.85 31.13
CA ASP A 116 45.43 -21.01 31.45
C ASP A 116 44.66 -19.72 31.22
N VAL A 117 45.26 -18.56 31.51
CA VAL A 117 44.68 -17.26 31.16
C VAL A 117 44.56 -17.06 29.64
N ALA A 118 45.65 -17.38 28.90
CA ALA A 118 45.61 -17.29 27.43
C ALA A 118 44.55 -18.21 26.82
N ALA A 119 44.45 -19.46 27.29
CA ALA A 119 43.43 -20.41 26.88
C ALA A 119 41.98 -19.90 27.19
N SER A 120 41.81 -19.24 28.33
CA SER A 120 40.51 -18.61 28.69
C SER A 120 40.14 -17.48 27.77
N ILE A 121 41.10 -16.63 27.37
CA ILE A 121 40.90 -15.56 26.40
C ILE A 121 40.51 -16.13 25.04
N GLU A 122 41.27 -17.11 24.55
CA GLU A 122 41.00 -17.78 23.27
C GLU A 122 39.61 -18.42 23.24
N MET A 123 39.21 -19.07 24.34
CA MET A 123 37.86 -19.64 24.45
C MET A 123 36.77 -18.57 24.43
N GLN A 124 36.96 -17.43 25.11
CA GLN A 124 36.01 -16.31 25.06
C GLN A 124 35.92 -15.70 23.65
N GLU A 125 37.06 -15.54 22.98
CA GLU A 125 37.13 -15.01 21.62
C GLU A 125 36.35 -15.90 20.65
N LYS A 126 36.59 -17.22 20.72
CA LYS A 126 35.82 -18.20 19.93
C LYS A 126 34.32 -18.14 20.22
N GLN A 127 33.93 -18.08 21.50
CA GLN A 127 32.50 -17.95 21.84
C GLN A 127 31.89 -16.64 21.32
N ASN A 128 32.65 -15.56 21.35
CA ASN A 128 32.20 -14.28 20.82
C ASN A 128 32.06 -14.32 19.29
N GLU A 129 32.99 -15.01 18.63
CA GLU A 129 32.91 -15.23 17.17
C GLU A 129 31.71 -16.07 16.79
N ASP A 130 31.47 -17.18 17.49
CA ASP A 130 30.29 -18.02 17.28
C ASP A 130 28.97 -17.22 17.47
N LYS A 131 28.93 -16.39 18.53
CA LYS A 131 27.77 -15.52 18.78
C LYS A 131 27.59 -14.46 17.69
N ARG A 132 28.69 -13.84 17.22
CA ARG A 132 28.63 -12.88 16.10
C ARG A 132 28.13 -13.54 14.83
N ALA A 133 28.60 -14.74 14.50
CA ALA A 133 28.17 -15.51 13.35
C ALA A 133 26.71 -15.91 13.46
N ALA A 134 26.26 -16.37 14.62
CA ALA A 134 24.85 -16.67 14.88
C ALA A 134 23.94 -15.42 14.76
N GLY A 135 24.41 -14.30 15.31
CA GLY A 135 23.71 -13.02 15.22
C GLY A 135 23.62 -12.49 13.78
N GLU A 136 24.65 -12.68 12.97
CA GLU A 136 24.63 -12.30 11.56
C GLU A 136 23.62 -13.14 10.77
N LYS A 137 23.56 -14.44 11.04
CA LYS A 137 22.54 -15.32 10.47
C LYS A 137 21.12 -14.87 10.85
N GLN A 138 20.89 -14.57 12.13
CA GLN A 138 19.61 -14.06 12.60
C GLN A 138 19.23 -12.74 11.92
N LYS A 139 20.19 -11.85 11.74
CA LYS A 139 20.00 -10.59 11.00
C LYS A 139 19.58 -10.85 9.54
N GLN A 140 20.28 -11.76 8.84
CA GLN A 140 19.95 -12.12 7.46
C GLN A 140 18.56 -12.74 7.35
N ASP A 141 18.19 -13.64 8.26
CA ASP A 141 16.86 -14.24 8.31
C ASP A 141 15.77 -13.19 8.58
N ALA A 142 16.05 -12.23 9.45
CA ALA A 142 15.13 -11.13 9.72
C ALA A 142 14.98 -10.19 8.52
N LEU A 143 16.07 -9.87 7.82
CA LEU A 143 16.04 -9.07 6.59
C LEU A 143 15.24 -9.75 5.47
N MET A 144 15.40 -11.09 5.32
CA MET A 144 14.60 -11.83 4.34
C MET A 144 13.09 -11.80 4.65
N ARG A 145 12.71 -11.96 5.93
CA ARG A 145 11.32 -11.86 6.36
C ARG A 145 10.76 -10.45 6.15
N GLU A 146 11.57 -9.44 6.44
CA GLU A 146 11.20 -8.05 6.21
C GLU A 146 11.00 -7.77 4.72
N GLY A 147 11.89 -8.23 3.85
CA GLY A 147 11.72 -8.14 2.41
C GLY A 147 10.44 -8.79 1.90
N GLN A 148 10.11 -10.00 2.41
CA GLN A 148 8.84 -10.65 2.08
C GLN A 148 7.62 -9.85 2.56
N ARG A 149 7.69 -9.24 3.74
CA ARG A 149 6.63 -8.40 4.30
C ARG A 149 6.39 -7.16 3.43
N VAL A 150 7.46 -6.49 3.03
CA VAL A 150 7.39 -5.31 2.14
C VAL A 150 6.80 -5.69 0.78
N GLN A 151 7.24 -6.80 0.17
CA GLN A 151 6.69 -7.30 -1.09
C GLN A 151 5.19 -7.65 -1.00
N GLN A 152 4.75 -8.23 0.12
CA GLN A 152 3.33 -8.47 0.35
C GLN A 152 2.54 -7.16 0.42
N GLY A 153 3.12 -6.13 1.03
CA GLY A 153 2.52 -4.81 1.08
C GLY A 153 2.41 -4.15 -0.30
N GLU A 154 3.44 -4.27 -1.14
CA GLU A 154 3.44 -3.78 -2.52
C GLU A 154 2.39 -4.50 -3.38
N ALA A 155 2.29 -5.83 -3.25
CA ALA A 155 1.28 -6.63 -3.94
C ALA A 155 -0.14 -6.24 -3.50
N TRP A 156 -0.34 -5.99 -2.21
CA TRP A 156 -1.61 -5.51 -1.68
C TRP A 156 -1.96 -4.11 -2.23
N GLU A 157 -1.00 -3.19 -2.22
CA GLU A 157 -1.16 -1.83 -2.77
C GLU A 157 -1.55 -1.89 -4.25
N PHE A 158 -0.83 -2.70 -5.04
CA PHE A 158 -1.13 -2.92 -6.45
C PHE A 158 -2.55 -3.45 -6.65
N GLY A 159 -2.95 -4.49 -5.91
CA GLY A 159 -4.29 -5.06 -5.99
C GLY A 159 -5.40 -4.06 -5.63
N GLN A 160 -5.17 -3.18 -4.64
CA GLN A 160 -6.12 -2.13 -4.29
C GLN A 160 -6.23 -1.05 -5.38
N ARG A 161 -5.11 -0.69 -6.02
CA ARG A 161 -5.11 0.24 -7.16
C ARG A 161 -5.86 -0.34 -8.35
N GLU A 162 -5.59 -1.59 -8.71
CA GLU A 162 -6.27 -2.30 -9.79
C GLU A 162 -7.78 -2.40 -9.56
N GLN A 163 -8.21 -2.77 -8.35
CA GLN A 163 -9.64 -2.78 -8.01
C GLN A 163 -10.28 -1.40 -8.15
N ARG A 164 -9.57 -0.35 -7.77
CA ARG A 164 -10.04 1.03 -7.89
C ARG A 164 -10.20 1.43 -9.36
N GLU A 165 -9.24 1.08 -10.21
CA GLU A 165 -9.29 1.34 -11.65
C GLU A 165 -10.42 0.57 -12.32
N MET A 166 -10.62 -0.71 -11.99
CA MET A 166 -11.75 -1.50 -12.49
C MET A 166 -13.09 -0.89 -12.11
N GLN A 167 -13.26 -0.43 -10.88
CA GLN A 167 -14.48 0.28 -10.46
C GLN A 167 -14.71 1.58 -11.24
N GLN A 168 -13.65 2.30 -11.60
CA GLN A 168 -13.76 3.50 -12.43
C GLN A 168 -14.16 3.16 -13.85
N LEU A 169 -13.57 2.12 -14.43
CA LEU A 169 -13.93 1.62 -15.76
C LEU A 169 -15.39 1.18 -15.81
N ASP A 170 -15.85 0.42 -14.83
CA ASP A 170 -17.25 -0.04 -14.75
C ASP A 170 -18.23 1.13 -14.63
N ARG A 171 -17.91 2.13 -13.83
CA ARG A 171 -18.74 3.36 -13.74
C ARG A 171 -18.77 4.12 -15.04
N THR A 172 -17.62 4.28 -15.69
CA THR A 172 -17.51 4.97 -16.97
C THR A 172 -18.29 4.21 -18.06
N ALA A 173 -18.16 2.89 -18.09
CA ALA A 173 -18.90 2.03 -19.01
C ALA A 173 -20.43 2.12 -18.78
N SER A 174 -20.87 2.11 -17.52
CA SER A 174 -22.29 2.24 -17.17
C SER A 174 -22.87 3.62 -17.54
N LEU A 175 -22.11 4.69 -17.31
CA LEU A 175 -22.50 6.04 -17.71
C LEU A 175 -22.58 6.18 -19.23
N LEU A 176 -21.63 5.62 -19.97
CA LEU A 176 -21.62 5.60 -21.42
C LEU A 176 -22.80 4.79 -21.98
N GLY A 177 -23.09 3.63 -21.37
CA GLY A 177 -24.26 2.80 -21.73
C GLY A 177 -25.58 3.55 -21.51
N ALA A 178 -25.72 4.20 -20.34
CA ALA A 178 -26.89 5.00 -20.02
C ALA A 178 -27.07 6.22 -20.96
N SER A 179 -25.96 6.88 -21.36
CA SER A 179 -26.01 8.00 -22.30
C SER A 179 -26.45 7.55 -23.70
N LYS A 180 -25.93 6.43 -24.20
CA LYS A 180 -26.34 5.85 -25.50
C LYS A 180 -27.78 5.42 -25.49
N GLN A 181 -28.28 4.82 -24.41
CA GLN A 181 -29.72 4.49 -24.30
C GLN A 181 -30.62 5.75 -24.31
N ALA A 182 -30.18 6.78 -23.58
CA ALA A 182 -30.93 8.05 -23.56
C ALA A 182 -30.97 8.75 -24.93
N GLU A 183 -29.85 8.71 -25.69
CA GLU A 183 -29.82 9.22 -27.07
C GLU A 183 -30.73 8.40 -27.99
N ALA A 184 -30.68 7.07 -27.93
CA ALA A 184 -31.55 6.21 -28.72
C ALA A 184 -33.03 6.45 -28.40
N GLN A 185 -33.40 6.64 -27.16
CA GLN A 185 -34.74 6.91 -26.71
C GLN A 185 -35.21 8.31 -27.15
N ALA A 186 -34.35 9.33 -27.07
CA ALA A 186 -34.63 10.66 -27.55
C ALA A 186 -34.83 10.70 -29.07
N GLN A 187 -34.09 9.88 -29.83
CA GLN A 187 -34.30 9.75 -31.29
C GLN A 187 -35.65 9.07 -31.62
N MET A 188 -36.01 8.01 -30.88
CA MET A 188 -37.31 7.34 -31.05
C MET A 188 -38.46 8.24 -30.68
N ASP A 189 -38.38 8.96 -29.57
CA ASP A 189 -39.41 9.93 -29.16
C ASP A 189 -39.55 11.09 -30.17
N GLY A 190 -38.42 11.56 -30.72
CA GLY A 190 -38.39 12.58 -31.77
C GLY A 190 -39.05 12.10 -33.07
N THR A 191 -38.79 10.86 -33.51
CA THR A 191 -39.42 10.29 -34.71
C THR A 191 -40.90 10.01 -34.51
N GLN A 192 -41.33 9.53 -33.34
CA GLN A 192 -42.74 9.33 -33.01
C GLN A 192 -43.51 10.67 -32.95
N ALA A 193 -42.89 11.71 -32.39
CA ALA A 193 -43.49 13.03 -32.35
C ALA A 193 -43.67 13.63 -33.79
N MET A 194 -42.67 13.44 -34.65
CA MET A 194 -42.80 13.86 -36.07
C MET A 194 -43.85 13.05 -36.81
N THR A 195 -43.87 11.72 -36.67
CA THR A 195 -44.86 10.86 -37.31
C THR A 195 -46.28 11.20 -36.83
N GLY A 196 -46.46 11.49 -35.55
CA GLY A 196 -47.73 11.97 -35.00
C GLY A 196 -48.17 13.32 -35.55
N MET A 197 -47.24 14.26 -35.77
CA MET A 197 -47.53 15.55 -36.42
C MET A 197 -47.94 15.38 -37.88
N PHE A 198 -47.23 14.58 -38.66
CA PHE A 198 -47.61 14.32 -40.06
C PHE A 198 -48.92 13.54 -40.16
N GLY A 199 -49.18 12.59 -39.27
CA GLY A 199 -50.46 11.90 -39.22
C GLY A 199 -51.63 12.81 -38.88
N SER A 200 -51.49 13.77 -38.00
CA SER A 200 -52.54 14.78 -37.69
C SER A 200 -52.73 15.76 -38.81
N LEU A 201 -51.70 16.20 -39.53
CA LEU A 201 -51.76 17.03 -40.69
C LEU A 201 -52.48 16.33 -41.87
N ALA A 202 -52.17 15.05 -42.12
CA ALA A 202 -52.82 14.24 -43.13
C ALA A 202 -54.34 14.05 -42.84
N GLY A 203 -54.66 13.83 -41.55
CA GLY A 203 -56.07 13.74 -41.11
C GLY A 203 -56.87 15.04 -41.32
N ILE A 204 -56.23 16.20 -41.11
CA ILE A 204 -56.88 17.53 -41.37
C ILE A 204 -57.07 17.76 -42.87
N ALA A 205 -56.09 17.42 -43.71
CA ALA A 205 -56.17 17.53 -45.13
C ALA A 205 -57.25 16.61 -45.71
N GLY A 206 -57.35 15.37 -45.24
CA GLY A 206 -58.39 14.43 -45.67
C GLY A 206 -59.81 14.86 -45.30
N SER A 207 -60.00 15.49 -44.15
CA SER A 207 -61.31 16.00 -43.73
C SER A 207 -61.75 17.29 -44.50
N ALA A 208 -60.78 18.06 -45.01
CA ALA A 208 -61.06 19.28 -45.78
C ALA A 208 -61.43 18.97 -47.22
N PHE A 209 -60.99 17.88 -47.80
CA PHE A 209 -61.34 17.51 -49.21
C PHE A 209 -62.45 16.47 -49.32
N GLY A 210 -62.91 15.86 -48.24
CA GLY A 210 -63.94 14.83 -48.21
C GLY A 210 -65.38 15.37 -48.17
N SER A 211 -65.61 16.68 -48.09
CA SER A 211 -66.93 17.28 -47.91
C SER A 211 -67.52 17.97 -49.19
N THR A 212 -66.99 17.71 -50.40
CA THR A 212 -67.47 18.32 -51.63
C THR A 212 -68.04 17.34 -52.65
N SER A 213 -68.67 16.24 -52.20
CA SER A 213 -69.45 15.37 -53.11
C SER A 213 -70.78 15.02 -52.49
N SER A 214 -71.77 15.92 -52.64
CA SER A 214 -73.26 15.68 -52.72
C SER A 214 -73.95 16.87 -53.22
#